data_0e3582f62d828968df1ad38f18d9f3f4
#
_entry.id   0e3582f62d828968df1ad38f18d9f3f4
#
_cell.length_a   1.000
_cell.length_b   1.000
_cell.length_c   1.000
_cell.angle_alpha   90.00
_cell.angle_beta   90.00
_cell.angle_gamma   90.00
#
_symmetry.space_group_name_H-M   'P 1'
#
loop_
_entity.id
_entity.type
_entity.pdbx_description
1 polymer ?
#
loop_
_entity_poly.entity_id
_entity_poly.type
_entity_poly.pdbx_seq_one_letter_code
_entity_poly.pdbx_strand_id
1 'polypeptide(L)'
;MKYVMPRAWREFRCIAERCRHTCCVGWEIDVDEDSLARFCADPVVAPHVEHAPTPHIRLEKNERCPFLNDRGLCELILTRGEDFLCQICRDHPRFRNFWSDRVEIGLGLVCEEAARLILFSDEPLTLETTATAPGGDTPDDAEQALRALRDELLAAVTEQGPKARLREYLLYRHLADALYDGRVDERLAFIDRAFHTVTALWAQTDGDEAALIDIARQWSYDVEYDDEELARQLNQT
;
A
#
# COMPACT_ATOMS: atom_id res chain seq x y z
N MET A 1 -21.61 5.08 -5.57
CA MET A 1 -20.23 4.81 -5.16
C MET A 1 -19.38 4.44 -6.38
N LYS A 2 -18.29 5.13 -6.65
CA LYS A 2 -17.32 4.79 -7.70
C LYS A 2 -16.10 4.14 -7.08
N TYR A 3 -15.50 3.19 -7.77
CA TYR A 3 -14.17 2.66 -7.42
C TYR A 3 -13.19 3.18 -8.44
N VAL A 4 -12.17 3.90 -7.99
CA VAL A 4 -11.17 4.52 -8.86
C VAL A 4 -9.76 4.10 -8.44
N MET A 5 -8.85 4.05 -9.39
CA MET A 5 -7.46 3.66 -9.13
C MET A 5 -6.56 4.36 -10.15
N PRO A 6 -5.31 4.67 -9.84
CA PRO A 6 -4.35 5.13 -10.82
C PRO A 6 -4.21 4.13 -11.97
N ARG A 7 -4.26 4.64 -13.20
CA ARG A 7 -4.28 3.82 -14.42
C ARG A 7 -3.11 2.84 -14.48
N ALA A 8 -1.91 3.34 -14.27
CA ALA A 8 -0.68 2.54 -14.32
C ALA A 8 -0.65 1.41 -13.27
N TRP A 9 -1.39 1.54 -12.15
CA TRP A 9 -1.37 0.57 -11.06
C TRP A 9 -2.35 -0.60 -11.26
N ARG A 10 -3.23 -0.53 -12.24
CA ARG A 10 -4.18 -1.59 -12.58
C ARG A 10 -3.50 -2.88 -13.05
N GLU A 11 -2.28 -2.77 -13.55
CA GLU A 11 -1.50 -3.89 -14.06
C GLU A 11 -0.78 -4.66 -12.95
N PHE A 12 -0.88 -4.20 -11.70
CA PHE A 12 -0.23 -4.87 -10.58
C PHE A 12 -0.64 -6.34 -10.49
N ARG A 13 0.38 -7.19 -10.45
CA ARG A 13 0.29 -8.62 -10.12
C ARG A 13 1.47 -8.98 -9.23
N CYS A 14 1.23 -9.84 -8.25
CA CYS A 14 2.33 -10.37 -7.45
C CYS A 14 3.33 -11.10 -8.36
N ILE A 15 4.61 -10.75 -8.23
CA ILE A 15 5.70 -11.34 -9.04
C ILE A 15 6.25 -12.63 -8.43
N ALA A 16 5.69 -13.08 -7.32
CA ALA A 16 5.95 -14.36 -6.64
C ALA A 16 7.45 -14.69 -6.57
N GLU A 17 7.90 -15.75 -7.26
CA GLU A 17 9.28 -16.24 -7.24
C GLU A 17 10.33 -15.25 -7.79
N ARG A 18 9.91 -14.18 -8.45
CA ARG A 18 10.80 -13.12 -8.93
C ARG A 18 11.01 -12.01 -7.89
N CYS A 19 10.26 -12.03 -6.78
CA CYS A 19 10.39 -11.04 -5.71
C CYS A 19 11.67 -11.28 -4.91
N ARG A 20 12.45 -10.23 -4.71
CA ARG A 20 13.67 -10.24 -3.89
C ARG A 20 13.39 -10.10 -2.40
N HIS A 21 12.18 -9.69 -2.05
CA HIS A 21 11.75 -9.41 -0.70
C HIS A 21 10.55 -10.28 -0.30
N THR A 22 10.23 -10.26 0.99
CA THR A 22 9.03 -10.92 1.51
C THR A 22 8.07 -9.92 2.13
N CYS A 23 6.76 -10.15 1.93
CA CYS A 23 5.69 -9.39 2.56
C CYS A 23 5.01 -10.17 3.70
N CYS A 24 5.62 -11.25 4.19
CA CYS A 24 5.00 -12.18 5.15
C CYS A 24 5.79 -12.27 6.47
N VAL A 25 6.32 -11.14 6.95
CA VAL A 25 7.03 -11.02 8.23
C VAL A 25 6.63 -9.71 8.90
N GLY A 26 6.40 -9.73 10.22
CA GLY A 26 6.24 -8.53 11.02
C GLY A 26 4.81 -7.98 11.08
N TRP A 27 3.80 -8.75 10.70
CA TRP A 27 2.41 -8.30 10.81
C TRP A 27 1.44 -9.47 10.98
N GLU A 28 0.32 -9.20 11.66
CA GLU A 28 -0.73 -10.16 11.92
C GLU A 28 -1.54 -10.45 10.64
N ILE A 29 -1.87 -11.72 10.41
CA ILE A 29 -2.57 -12.18 9.21
C ILE A 29 -3.96 -12.67 9.62
N ASP A 30 -4.93 -11.77 9.63
CA ASP A 30 -6.33 -12.10 9.88
C ASP A 30 -6.89 -12.97 8.75
N VAL A 31 -7.72 -13.94 9.15
CA VAL A 31 -8.41 -14.83 8.21
C VAL A 31 -9.88 -14.43 8.14
N ASP A 32 -10.29 -13.89 7.01
CA ASP A 32 -11.67 -13.52 6.73
C ASP A 32 -12.60 -14.75 6.74
N GLU A 33 -13.89 -14.51 6.96
CA GLU A 33 -14.91 -15.56 7.09
C GLU A 33 -14.99 -16.47 5.85
N ASP A 34 -14.89 -15.90 4.66
CA ASP A 34 -14.93 -16.64 3.39
C ASP A 34 -13.71 -17.57 3.22
N SER A 35 -12.57 -17.14 3.71
CA SER A 35 -11.31 -17.91 3.66
C SER A 35 -11.21 -18.96 4.78
N LEU A 36 -11.85 -18.73 5.92
CA LEU A 36 -11.73 -19.58 7.10
C LEU A 36 -12.18 -21.03 6.82
N ALA A 37 -13.33 -21.21 6.18
CA ALA A 37 -13.84 -22.53 5.84
C ALA A 37 -12.87 -23.29 4.92
N ARG A 38 -12.29 -22.61 3.93
CA ARG A 38 -11.31 -23.17 2.99
C ARG A 38 -10.00 -23.51 3.69
N PHE A 39 -9.51 -22.65 4.59
CA PHE A 39 -8.28 -22.85 5.35
C PHE A 39 -8.42 -24.02 6.34
N CYS A 40 -9.54 -24.11 7.04
CA CYS A 40 -9.81 -25.22 7.96
C CYS A 40 -9.97 -26.58 7.24
N ALA A 41 -10.36 -26.57 5.96
CA ALA A 41 -10.47 -27.81 5.15
C ALA A 41 -9.13 -28.24 4.53
N ASP A 42 -8.13 -27.35 4.47
CA ASP A 42 -6.83 -27.69 3.91
C ASP A 42 -5.90 -28.29 4.99
N PRO A 43 -5.41 -29.53 4.83
CA PRO A 43 -4.61 -30.22 5.86
C PRO A 43 -3.26 -29.56 6.13
N VAL A 44 -2.75 -28.73 5.20
CA VAL A 44 -1.49 -27.99 5.36
C VAL A 44 -1.73 -26.68 6.11
N VAL A 45 -2.86 -26.00 5.88
CA VAL A 45 -3.14 -24.67 6.44
C VAL A 45 -3.83 -24.76 7.79
N ALA A 46 -4.78 -25.70 7.96
CA ALA A 46 -5.60 -25.84 9.17
C ALA A 46 -4.79 -25.86 10.50
N PRO A 47 -3.63 -26.53 10.60
CA PRO A 47 -2.83 -26.54 11.84
C PRO A 47 -2.24 -25.19 12.23
N HIS A 48 -2.24 -24.21 11.32
CA HIS A 48 -1.69 -22.87 11.53
C HIS A 48 -2.76 -21.81 11.75
N VAL A 49 -4.05 -22.17 11.72
CA VAL A 49 -5.17 -21.24 11.96
C VAL A 49 -5.51 -21.25 13.45
N GLU A 50 -5.41 -20.09 14.07
CA GLU A 50 -5.95 -19.83 15.41
C GLU A 50 -7.30 -19.12 15.31
N HIS A 51 -8.25 -19.45 16.22
CA HIS A 51 -9.64 -18.98 16.12
C HIS A 51 -9.98 -17.88 17.12
N ALA A 52 -9.11 -17.60 18.10
CA ALA A 52 -9.40 -16.65 19.17
C ALA A 52 -8.26 -15.63 19.33
N PRO A 53 -8.56 -14.34 19.60
CA PRO A 53 -9.91 -13.75 19.69
C PRO A 53 -10.61 -13.59 18.35
N THR A 54 -9.87 -13.47 17.24
CA THR A 54 -10.32 -13.46 15.85
C THR A 54 -9.56 -14.52 15.08
N PRO A 55 -10.13 -15.12 14.02
CA PRO A 55 -9.39 -16.08 13.21
C PRO A 55 -8.17 -15.43 12.56
N HIS A 56 -6.98 -16.02 12.77
CA HIS A 56 -5.72 -15.53 12.22
C HIS A 56 -4.72 -16.67 11.96
N ILE A 57 -3.69 -16.39 11.19
CA ILE A 57 -2.56 -17.31 11.01
C ILE A 57 -1.60 -17.16 12.19
N ARG A 58 -1.35 -18.26 12.91
CA ARG A 58 -0.33 -18.29 13.95
C ARG A 58 1.05 -18.12 13.35
N LEU A 59 1.70 -17.02 13.66
CA LEU A 59 3.05 -16.74 13.23
C LEU A 59 4.09 -17.62 13.97
N GLU A 60 5.18 -17.89 13.32
CA GLU A 60 6.36 -18.54 13.88
C GLU A 60 7.21 -17.51 14.68
N LYS A 61 8.38 -17.95 15.12
CA LYS A 61 9.37 -17.06 15.76
C LYS A 61 9.73 -15.91 14.80
N ASN A 62 9.96 -14.73 15.39
CA ASN A 62 10.29 -13.50 14.66
C ASN A 62 9.15 -13.05 13.72
N GLU A 63 7.90 -13.30 14.13
CA GLU A 63 6.69 -12.88 13.39
C GLU A 63 6.66 -13.37 11.94
N ARG A 64 7.28 -14.51 11.67
CA ARG A 64 7.36 -15.13 10.36
C ARG A 64 6.10 -15.92 10.05
N CYS A 65 5.51 -15.70 8.88
CA CYS A 65 4.42 -16.53 8.38
C CYS A 65 4.89 -17.99 8.17
N PRO A 66 4.14 -19.02 8.66
CA PRO A 66 4.54 -20.43 8.52
C PRO A 66 4.55 -20.93 7.08
N PHE A 67 3.96 -20.18 6.16
CA PHE A 67 3.96 -20.53 4.71
C PHE A 67 5.07 -19.87 3.92
N LEU A 68 6.01 -19.20 4.57
CA LEU A 68 7.25 -18.76 3.93
C LEU A 68 8.23 -19.91 3.79
N ASN A 69 8.72 -20.14 2.58
CA ASN A 69 9.81 -21.09 2.34
C ASN A 69 11.19 -20.49 2.69
N ASP A 70 12.25 -21.29 2.51
CA ASP A 70 13.63 -20.89 2.79
C ASP A 70 14.13 -19.73 1.90
N ARG A 71 13.44 -19.45 0.80
CA ARG A 71 13.73 -18.31 -0.09
C ARG A 71 12.94 -17.07 0.27
N GLY A 72 12.10 -17.09 1.34
CA GLY A 72 11.24 -15.98 1.73
C GLY A 72 10.02 -15.79 0.83
N LEU A 73 9.60 -16.82 0.08
CA LEU A 73 8.45 -16.80 -0.81
C LEU A 73 7.27 -17.56 -0.21
N CYS A 74 6.05 -17.10 -0.50
CA CYS A 74 4.81 -17.70 -0.01
C CYS A 74 4.51 -19.03 -0.73
N GLU A 75 4.58 -20.14 -0.02
CA GLU A 75 4.26 -21.48 -0.57
C GLU A 75 2.79 -21.59 -0.99
N LEU A 76 1.88 -20.86 -0.35
CA LEU A 76 0.47 -20.91 -0.76
C LEU A 76 0.28 -20.29 -2.14
N ILE A 77 0.92 -19.14 -2.43
CA ILE A 77 0.81 -18.51 -3.75
C ILE A 77 1.50 -19.36 -4.83
N LEU A 78 2.63 -19.96 -4.50
CA LEU A 78 3.39 -20.78 -5.43
C LEU A 78 2.69 -22.11 -5.79
N THR A 79 1.96 -22.69 -4.83
CA THR A 79 1.36 -24.03 -4.99
C THR A 79 -0.13 -24.02 -5.29
N ARG A 80 -0.86 -22.96 -4.88
CA ARG A 80 -2.32 -22.87 -4.97
C ARG A 80 -2.82 -21.63 -5.71
N GLY A 81 -1.93 -20.65 -5.98
CA GLY A 81 -2.27 -19.40 -6.64
C GLY A 81 -2.85 -18.34 -5.70
N GLU A 82 -2.99 -17.13 -6.22
CA GLU A 82 -3.44 -15.94 -5.49
C GLU A 82 -4.88 -16.09 -4.93
N ASP A 83 -5.76 -16.76 -5.66
CA ASP A 83 -7.17 -16.94 -5.26
C ASP A 83 -7.33 -17.80 -4.00
N PHE A 84 -6.33 -18.58 -3.63
CA PHE A 84 -6.35 -19.36 -2.40
C PHE A 84 -6.06 -18.54 -1.15
N LEU A 85 -5.40 -17.42 -1.26
CA LEU A 85 -5.01 -16.58 -0.12
C LEU A 85 -6.24 -16.00 0.60
N CYS A 86 -6.12 -15.68 1.89
CA CYS A 86 -7.10 -14.86 2.60
C CYS A 86 -7.10 -13.42 2.08
N GLN A 87 -8.17 -12.69 2.39
CA GLN A 87 -8.39 -11.37 1.81
C GLN A 87 -7.25 -10.40 2.08
N ILE A 88 -6.74 -10.34 3.32
CA ILE A 88 -5.65 -9.42 3.67
C ILE A 88 -4.38 -9.68 2.86
N CYS A 89 -4.04 -10.96 2.60
CA CYS A 89 -2.91 -11.33 1.76
C CYS A 89 -3.13 -11.01 0.28
N ARG A 90 -4.37 -11.16 -0.23
CA ARG A 90 -4.72 -10.78 -1.61
C ARG A 90 -4.76 -9.28 -1.79
N ASP A 91 -5.19 -8.56 -0.76
CA ASP A 91 -5.29 -7.10 -0.80
C ASP A 91 -3.90 -6.44 -0.71
N HIS A 92 -2.94 -7.08 -0.05
CA HIS A 92 -1.58 -6.52 0.01
C HIS A 92 -0.98 -6.34 -1.39
N PRO A 93 -0.40 -5.21 -1.71
CA PRO A 93 -0.16 -3.98 -0.92
C PRO A 93 -1.23 -2.88 -1.16
N ARG A 94 -2.47 -3.24 -1.40
CA ARG A 94 -3.53 -2.26 -1.73
C ARG A 94 -4.00 -1.55 -0.47
N PHE A 95 -4.12 -0.22 -0.56
CA PHE A 95 -4.82 0.61 0.41
C PHE A 95 -6.08 1.23 -0.19
N ARG A 96 -6.97 1.75 0.65
CA ARG A 96 -8.22 2.39 0.23
C ARG A 96 -8.42 3.71 0.94
N ASN A 97 -8.67 4.77 0.16
CA ASN A 97 -9.13 6.06 0.65
C ASN A 97 -10.65 6.15 0.40
N PHE A 98 -11.42 6.26 1.46
CA PHE A 98 -12.87 6.31 1.39
C PHE A 98 -13.33 7.79 1.35
N TRP A 99 -14.01 8.14 0.27
CA TRP A 99 -14.64 9.44 0.06
C TRP A 99 -16.15 9.24 0.00
N SER A 100 -16.95 10.31 0.11
CA SER A 100 -18.41 10.22 0.13
C SER A 100 -18.99 9.53 -1.11
N ASP A 101 -18.47 9.80 -2.30
CA ASP A 101 -18.99 9.28 -3.57
C ASP A 101 -18.12 8.20 -4.23
N ARG A 102 -16.91 7.96 -3.71
CA ARG A 102 -15.94 7.03 -4.30
C ARG A 102 -15.00 6.38 -3.30
N VAL A 103 -14.48 5.25 -3.68
CA VAL A 103 -13.34 4.57 -3.03
C VAL A 103 -12.14 4.66 -3.97
N GLU A 104 -11.07 5.27 -3.52
CA GLU A 104 -9.81 5.30 -4.25
C GLU A 104 -8.94 4.14 -3.80
N ILE A 105 -8.50 3.32 -4.73
CA ILE A 105 -7.65 2.15 -4.47
C ILE A 105 -6.24 2.49 -4.90
N GLY A 106 -5.29 2.37 -3.97
CA GLY A 106 -3.87 2.58 -4.24
C GLY A 106 -3.03 1.34 -3.99
N LEU A 107 -1.74 1.43 -4.31
CA LEU A 107 -0.72 0.43 -4.01
C LEU A 107 0.31 1.04 -3.06
N GLY A 108 0.73 0.31 -2.02
CA GLY A 108 1.78 0.74 -1.09
C GLY A 108 3.18 0.46 -1.63
N LEU A 109 4.10 1.38 -1.37
CA LEU A 109 5.52 1.23 -1.75
C LEU A 109 6.21 0.05 -1.03
N VAL A 110 5.64 -0.47 0.04
CA VAL A 110 6.17 -1.62 0.81
C VAL A 110 6.38 -2.89 -0.03
N CYS A 111 5.71 -3.00 -1.16
CA CYS A 111 5.85 -4.11 -2.11
C CYS A 111 6.80 -3.72 -3.26
N GLU A 112 7.79 -4.57 -3.54
CA GLU A 112 8.80 -4.37 -4.60
C GLU A 112 8.16 -4.07 -5.97
N GLU A 113 7.20 -4.88 -6.40
CA GLU A 113 6.55 -4.69 -7.70
C GLU A 113 5.63 -3.46 -7.73
N ALA A 114 4.95 -3.17 -6.61
CA ALA A 114 4.17 -1.94 -6.51
C ALA A 114 5.07 -0.70 -6.57
N ALA A 115 6.19 -0.69 -5.83
CA ALA A 115 7.17 0.40 -5.88
C ALA A 115 7.72 0.59 -7.31
N ARG A 116 8.05 -0.51 -8.00
CA ARG A 116 8.49 -0.45 -9.40
C ARG A 116 7.43 0.18 -10.31
N LEU A 117 6.17 -0.27 -10.24
CA LEU A 117 5.08 0.27 -11.04
C LEU A 117 4.77 1.73 -10.75
N ILE A 118 4.85 2.13 -9.48
CA ILE A 118 4.60 3.51 -9.06
C ILE A 118 5.72 4.41 -9.53
N LEU A 119 6.98 4.09 -9.18
CA LEU A 119 8.12 4.99 -9.35
C LEU A 119 8.60 5.10 -10.80
N PHE A 120 8.39 4.05 -11.60
CA PHE A 120 8.86 3.99 -12.99
C PHE A 120 7.71 4.01 -14.00
N SER A 121 6.53 4.52 -13.61
CA SER A 121 5.47 4.81 -14.55
C SER A 121 5.89 5.93 -15.52
N ASP A 122 5.68 5.71 -16.81
CA ASP A 122 5.91 6.73 -17.85
C ASP A 122 4.84 7.84 -17.83
N GLU A 123 3.68 7.57 -17.23
CA GLU A 123 2.55 8.49 -17.18
C GLU A 123 2.39 9.14 -15.81
N PRO A 124 1.95 10.41 -15.74
CA PRO A 124 1.50 11.04 -14.51
C PRO A 124 0.35 10.26 -13.85
N LEU A 125 0.20 10.41 -12.54
CA LEU A 125 -0.89 9.82 -11.79
C LEU A 125 -2.24 10.30 -12.37
N THR A 126 -2.97 9.40 -12.99
CA THR A 126 -4.28 9.65 -13.58
C THR A 126 -5.27 8.62 -13.08
N LEU A 127 -6.37 9.07 -12.45
CA LEU A 127 -7.38 8.19 -11.88
C LEU A 127 -8.36 7.71 -12.96
N GLU A 128 -8.64 6.42 -12.96
CA GLU A 128 -9.68 5.80 -13.79
C GLU A 128 -10.73 5.10 -12.93
N THR A 129 -11.99 5.18 -13.37
CA THR A 129 -13.06 4.41 -12.74
C THR A 129 -12.94 2.94 -13.17
N THR A 130 -12.80 2.05 -12.19
CA THR A 130 -12.67 0.59 -12.41
C THR A 130 -13.99 -0.14 -12.22
N ALA A 131 -14.85 0.38 -11.36
CA ALA A 131 -16.17 -0.18 -11.08
C ALA A 131 -17.12 0.90 -10.53
N THR A 132 -18.41 0.59 -10.56
CA THR A 132 -19.45 1.40 -9.90
C THR A 132 -20.39 0.48 -9.13
N ALA A 133 -20.88 0.95 -7.98
CA ALA A 133 -21.88 0.26 -7.17
C ALA A 133 -22.97 1.27 -6.73
N PRO A 134 -24.16 0.80 -6.33
CA PRO A 134 -25.15 1.66 -5.68
C PRO A 134 -24.59 2.29 -4.41
N GLY A 135 -25.12 3.47 -4.06
CA GLY A 135 -24.72 4.21 -2.86
C GLY A 135 -23.67 5.27 -3.16
N GLY A 136 -23.19 5.91 -2.10
CA GLY A 136 -22.36 7.10 -2.15
C GLY A 136 -23.18 8.36 -1.92
N ASP A 137 -22.59 9.28 -1.15
CA ASP A 137 -23.18 10.56 -0.78
C ASP A 137 -22.58 11.70 -1.60
N THR A 138 -23.20 12.85 -1.54
CA THR A 138 -22.63 14.06 -2.14
C THR A 138 -21.49 14.56 -1.25
N PRO A 139 -20.28 14.81 -1.81
CA PRO A 139 -19.19 15.40 -1.05
C PRO A 139 -19.60 16.74 -0.43
N ASP A 140 -19.26 16.94 0.84
CA ASP A 140 -19.42 18.23 1.50
C ASP A 140 -18.34 19.23 1.05
N ASP A 141 -18.43 20.49 1.54
CA ASP A 141 -17.52 21.55 1.15
C ASP A 141 -16.07 21.27 1.57
N ALA A 142 -15.87 20.61 2.72
CA ALA A 142 -14.54 20.29 3.23
C ALA A 142 -13.87 19.21 2.36
N GLU A 143 -14.62 18.16 2.02
CA GLU A 143 -14.14 17.12 1.12
C GLU A 143 -13.84 17.66 -0.29
N GLN A 144 -14.72 18.54 -0.82
CA GLN A 144 -14.50 19.18 -2.12
C GLN A 144 -13.24 20.05 -2.10
N ALA A 145 -13.02 20.83 -1.05
CA ALA A 145 -11.84 21.67 -0.89
C ALA A 145 -10.55 20.84 -0.81
N LEU A 146 -10.56 19.73 -0.05
CA LEU A 146 -9.41 18.83 0.07
C LEU A 146 -9.06 18.17 -1.27
N ARG A 147 -10.07 17.75 -2.02
CA ARG A 147 -9.89 17.18 -3.38
C ARG A 147 -9.29 18.21 -4.33
N ALA A 148 -9.83 19.44 -4.34
CA ALA A 148 -9.33 20.52 -5.18
C ALA A 148 -7.88 20.87 -4.85
N LEU A 149 -7.53 20.94 -3.55
CA LEU A 149 -6.15 21.16 -3.11
C LEU A 149 -5.22 20.03 -3.62
N ARG A 150 -5.63 18.77 -3.48
CA ARG A 150 -4.82 17.63 -3.97
C ARG A 150 -4.63 17.70 -5.48
N ASP A 151 -5.68 17.98 -6.23
CA ASP A 151 -5.62 18.08 -7.70
C ASP A 151 -4.71 19.24 -8.14
N GLU A 152 -4.74 20.38 -7.44
CA GLU A 152 -3.84 21.53 -7.66
C GLU A 152 -2.38 21.13 -7.39
N LEU A 153 -2.10 20.47 -6.26
CA LEU A 153 -0.76 20.03 -5.89
C LEU A 153 -0.21 18.98 -6.87
N LEU A 154 -1.04 18.04 -7.32
CA LEU A 154 -0.65 17.06 -8.34
C LEU A 154 -0.31 17.74 -9.67
N ALA A 155 -1.11 18.74 -10.08
CA ALA A 155 -0.85 19.52 -11.30
C ALA A 155 0.41 20.41 -11.19
N ALA A 156 0.81 20.77 -9.98
CA ALA A 156 1.98 21.59 -9.70
C ALA A 156 3.29 20.79 -9.58
N VAL A 157 3.27 19.46 -9.71
CA VAL A 157 4.48 18.63 -9.68
C VAL A 157 5.37 18.97 -10.86
N THR A 158 6.58 19.47 -10.57
CA THR A 158 7.57 19.89 -11.57
C THR A 158 8.75 18.95 -11.70
N GLU A 159 8.92 18.03 -10.77
CA GLU A 159 9.92 16.97 -10.82
C GLU A 159 9.72 16.10 -12.06
N GLN A 160 10.75 15.36 -12.44
CA GLN A 160 10.71 14.45 -13.59
C GLN A 160 11.01 13.00 -13.18
N GLY A 161 10.53 12.05 -13.95
CA GLY A 161 10.79 10.63 -13.76
C GLY A 161 10.37 10.11 -12.38
N PRO A 162 11.17 9.25 -11.74
CA PRO A 162 10.82 8.63 -10.47
C PRO A 162 10.55 9.62 -9.32
N LYS A 163 11.17 10.80 -9.33
CA LYS A 163 10.89 11.84 -8.32
C LYS A 163 9.48 12.38 -8.46
N ALA A 164 9.03 12.66 -9.69
CA ALA A 164 7.64 13.08 -9.93
C ALA A 164 6.66 12.01 -9.43
N ARG A 165 6.91 10.76 -9.80
CA ARG A 165 6.04 9.62 -9.39
C ARG A 165 5.98 9.44 -7.88
N LEU A 166 7.12 9.59 -7.19
CA LEU A 166 7.17 9.56 -5.72
C LEU A 166 6.34 10.70 -5.10
N ARG A 167 6.48 11.94 -5.62
CA ARG A 167 5.72 13.09 -5.14
C ARG A 167 4.21 12.86 -5.32
N GLU A 168 3.81 12.41 -6.49
CA GLU A 168 2.40 12.10 -6.79
C GLU A 168 1.85 10.99 -5.90
N TYR A 169 2.63 9.93 -5.66
CA TYR A 169 2.25 8.85 -4.75
C TYR A 169 1.99 9.36 -3.34
N LEU A 170 2.93 10.13 -2.79
CA LEU A 170 2.82 10.66 -1.42
C LEU A 170 1.61 11.58 -1.26
N LEU A 171 1.34 12.45 -2.23
CA LEU A 171 0.15 13.30 -2.26
C LEU A 171 -1.14 12.46 -2.32
N TYR A 172 -1.18 11.47 -3.19
CA TYR A 172 -2.33 10.59 -3.36
C TYR A 172 -2.61 9.74 -2.12
N ARG A 173 -1.56 9.17 -1.51
CA ARG A 173 -1.66 8.27 -0.37
C ARG A 173 -2.04 8.99 0.93
N HIS A 174 -1.37 10.10 1.25
CA HIS A 174 -1.41 10.67 2.59
C HIS A 174 -2.33 11.87 2.75
N LEU A 175 -2.56 12.66 1.70
CA LEU A 175 -3.40 13.84 1.83
C LEU A 175 -4.88 13.49 2.02
N ALA A 176 -5.32 12.36 1.49
CA ALA A 176 -6.69 11.88 1.65
C ALA A 176 -7.09 11.63 3.11
N ASP A 177 -6.13 11.23 3.95
CA ASP A 177 -6.39 10.96 5.36
C ASP A 177 -6.71 12.24 6.16
N ALA A 178 -6.39 13.43 5.63
CA ALA A 178 -6.80 14.70 6.22
C ALA A 178 -8.33 14.87 6.29
N LEU A 179 -9.08 14.09 5.52
CA LEU A 179 -10.53 14.01 5.61
C LEU A 179 -10.99 13.52 7.00
N TYR A 180 -10.21 12.64 7.63
CA TYR A 180 -10.56 12.00 8.90
C TYR A 180 -9.98 12.73 10.11
N ASP A 181 -8.78 13.27 10.00
CA ASP A 181 -8.07 13.89 11.13
C ASP A 181 -7.99 15.42 11.06
N GLY A 182 -8.38 16.04 9.95
CA GLY A 182 -8.35 17.48 9.73
C GLY A 182 -6.94 18.08 9.62
N ARG A 183 -5.88 17.26 9.56
CA ARG A 183 -4.48 17.68 9.69
C ARG A 183 -3.81 17.95 8.34
N VAL A 184 -4.36 18.87 7.56
CA VAL A 184 -3.87 19.17 6.20
C VAL A 184 -2.42 19.64 6.21
N ASP A 185 -2.07 20.61 7.06
CA ASP A 185 -0.72 21.22 7.08
C ASP A 185 0.34 20.22 7.55
N GLU A 186 0.05 19.41 8.57
CA GLU A 186 0.97 18.41 9.09
C GLU A 186 1.19 17.29 8.06
N ARG A 187 0.14 16.90 7.33
CA ARG A 187 0.27 15.91 6.26
C ARG A 187 1.07 16.44 5.07
N LEU A 188 0.92 17.71 4.70
CA LEU A 188 1.77 18.33 3.69
C LEU A 188 3.24 18.39 4.13
N ALA A 189 3.50 18.77 5.38
CA ALA A 189 4.84 18.78 5.94
C ALA A 189 5.44 17.35 5.99
N PHE A 190 4.64 16.35 6.34
CA PHE A 190 5.04 14.94 6.31
C PHE A 190 5.39 14.48 4.88
N ILE A 191 4.54 14.79 3.89
CA ILE A 191 4.78 14.46 2.47
C ILE A 191 6.10 15.06 1.99
N ASP A 192 6.40 16.30 2.36
CA ASP A 192 7.67 16.95 1.99
C ASP A 192 8.87 16.26 2.65
N ARG A 193 8.79 15.95 3.95
CA ARG A 193 9.87 15.22 4.63
C ARG A 193 10.10 13.84 4.05
N ALA A 194 9.04 13.07 3.80
CA ALA A 194 9.09 11.76 3.18
C ALA A 194 9.78 11.81 1.81
N PHE A 195 9.36 12.74 0.96
CA PHE A 195 9.96 12.95 -0.35
C PHE A 195 11.46 13.26 -0.25
N HIS A 196 11.85 14.20 0.62
CA HIS A 196 13.24 14.56 0.81
C HIS A 196 14.06 13.41 1.39
N THR A 197 13.52 12.64 2.32
CA THR A 197 14.19 11.46 2.90
C THR A 197 14.50 10.43 1.84
N VAL A 198 13.52 9.98 1.09
CA VAL A 198 13.70 8.95 0.05
C VAL A 198 14.63 9.44 -1.06
N THR A 199 14.45 10.67 -1.54
CA THR A 199 15.28 11.21 -2.63
C THR A 199 16.71 11.50 -2.22
N ALA A 200 16.96 11.90 -0.96
CA ALA A 200 18.29 12.10 -0.43
C ALA A 200 19.07 10.78 -0.27
N LEU A 201 18.39 9.71 0.16
CA LEU A 201 18.98 8.38 0.21
C LEU A 201 19.29 7.86 -1.20
N TRP A 202 18.37 8.03 -2.14
CA TRP A 202 18.59 7.63 -3.53
C TRP A 202 19.75 8.37 -4.20
N ALA A 203 19.91 9.66 -3.91
CA ALA A 203 21.02 10.45 -4.44
C ALA A 203 22.41 9.90 -4.06
N GLN A 204 22.51 9.04 -3.05
CA GLN A 204 23.75 8.39 -2.61
C GLN A 204 24.06 7.09 -3.38
N THR A 205 23.20 6.68 -4.29
CA THR A 205 23.27 5.40 -5.02
C THR A 205 23.58 5.58 -6.51
N ASP A 206 24.13 6.71 -6.90
CA ASP A 206 24.43 7.06 -8.31
C ASP A 206 23.21 6.91 -9.27
N GLY A 207 21.99 7.00 -8.72
CA GLY A 207 20.77 6.91 -9.50
C GLY A 207 20.31 5.47 -9.82
N ASP A 208 20.83 4.47 -9.11
CA ASP A 208 20.40 3.08 -9.29
C ASP A 208 18.89 2.91 -9.02
N GLU A 209 18.20 2.41 -10.03
CA GLU A 209 16.74 2.19 -9.99
C GLU A 209 16.34 1.09 -8.98
N ALA A 210 17.11 0.01 -8.89
CA ALA A 210 16.86 -1.06 -7.93
C ALA A 210 17.04 -0.55 -6.50
N ALA A 211 18.04 0.29 -6.26
CA ALA A 211 18.25 0.93 -4.97
C ALA A 211 17.08 1.86 -4.60
N LEU A 212 16.52 2.62 -5.55
CA LEU A 212 15.33 3.45 -5.27
C LEU A 212 14.13 2.60 -4.83
N ILE A 213 13.88 1.48 -5.51
CA ILE A 213 12.80 0.55 -5.13
C ILE A 213 13.03 0.05 -3.70
N ASP A 214 14.24 -0.36 -3.36
CA ASP A 214 14.58 -0.90 -2.04
C ASP A 214 14.47 0.17 -0.95
N ILE A 215 14.94 1.40 -1.22
CA ILE A 215 14.82 2.55 -0.30
C ILE A 215 13.36 2.91 -0.06
N ALA A 216 12.56 3.04 -1.11
CA ALA A 216 11.15 3.40 -1.01
C ALA A 216 10.36 2.31 -0.27
N ARG A 217 10.64 1.03 -0.57
CA ARG A 217 10.04 -0.11 0.11
C ARG A 217 10.37 -0.13 1.60
N GLN A 218 11.64 0.06 1.94
CA GLN A 218 12.07 0.06 3.35
C GLN A 218 11.47 1.25 4.11
N TRP A 219 11.50 2.45 3.51
CA TRP A 219 10.86 3.62 4.09
C TRP A 219 9.36 3.39 4.33
N SER A 220 8.65 2.82 3.37
CA SER A 220 7.24 2.51 3.51
C SER A 220 6.99 1.50 4.65
N TYR A 221 7.81 0.46 4.74
CA TYR A 221 7.73 -0.52 5.83
C TYR A 221 7.95 0.14 7.21
N ASP A 222 8.98 0.98 7.34
CA ASP A 222 9.37 1.58 8.61
C ASP A 222 8.44 2.74 9.03
N VAL A 223 7.69 3.36 8.09
CA VAL A 223 6.91 4.57 8.36
C VAL A 223 5.42 4.39 8.06
N GLU A 224 5.06 3.90 6.86
CA GLU A 224 3.65 3.81 6.45
C GLU A 224 2.91 2.62 7.09
N TYR A 225 3.66 1.58 7.50
CA TYR A 225 3.16 0.35 8.13
C TYR A 225 3.51 0.25 9.62
N ASP A 226 4.01 1.34 10.21
CA ASP A 226 4.21 1.52 11.64
C ASP A 226 3.38 2.73 12.11
N ASP A 227 2.24 2.47 12.75
CA ASP A 227 1.30 3.50 13.19
C ASP A 227 1.92 4.47 14.20
N GLU A 228 2.82 3.97 15.08
CA GLU A 228 3.50 4.81 16.07
C GLU A 228 4.51 5.74 15.40
N GLU A 229 5.27 5.23 14.44
CA GLU A 229 6.24 6.00 13.69
C GLU A 229 5.54 7.03 12.78
N LEU A 230 4.48 6.64 12.07
CA LEU A 230 3.69 7.56 11.27
C LEU A 230 3.12 8.70 12.12
N ALA A 231 2.50 8.36 13.27
CA ALA A 231 1.98 9.38 14.21
C ALA A 231 3.09 10.29 14.74
N ARG A 232 4.27 9.73 15.06
CA ARG A 232 5.45 10.50 15.49
C ARG A 232 5.90 11.49 14.42
N GLN A 233 5.97 11.05 13.17
CA GLN A 233 6.37 11.91 12.06
C GLN A 233 5.34 12.99 11.74
N LEU A 234 4.04 12.70 11.82
CA LEU A 234 2.98 13.69 11.66
C LEU A 234 3.02 14.78 12.73
N ASN A 235 3.54 14.49 13.93
CA ASN A 235 3.66 15.45 15.02
C ASN A 235 4.98 16.26 15.00
N GLN A 236 5.85 16.05 14.04
CA GLN A 236 7.04 16.88 13.83
C GLN A 236 6.63 18.14 13.06
N THR A 237 6.58 19.26 13.76
CA THR A 237 6.39 20.61 13.20
C THR A 237 7.71 21.18 12.70
#